data_0ee37f6ee14511b9b9a1786886b61726
#
_entry.id   0ee37f6ee14511b9b9a1786886b61726
#
_cell.length_a   1.000
_cell.length_b   1.000
_cell.length_c   1.000
_cell.angle_alpha   90.00
_cell.angle_beta   90.00
_cell.angle_gamma   90.00
#
_symmetry.space_group_name_H-M   'P 1'
#
loop_
_entity.id
_entity.type
_entity.pdbx_description
1 polymer ?
#
loop_
_entity_poly.entity_id
_entity_poly.type
_entity_poly.pdbx_seq_one_letter_code
_entity_poly.pdbx_strand_id
1 'polypeptide(L)'
;MKKLKHWLNSLSNKTAKRLSLGMLALGLLLFLLALWLNLGAGGGGTTLTTYAMGSYVQQTVYGGDEEGAAQAANTAITELEDLISWRVEGSDVEQLNQAAGTDFLEIDQRTWNVLRTSLDVCQASGG
;
A
#
# COMPACT_ATOMS: atom_id res chain seq x y z
N MET A 1 -50.23 52.25 -2.06
CA MET A 1 -49.82 51.07 -1.29
C MET A 1 -49.62 49.81 -2.14
N LYS A 2 -50.43 49.51 -3.16
CA LYS A 2 -50.27 48.30 -4.01
C LYS A 2 -48.96 48.27 -4.82
N LYS A 3 -48.48 49.40 -5.35
CA LYS A 3 -47.22 49.48 -6.14
C LYS A 3 -45.96 49.19 -5.31
N LEU A 4 -45.92 49.59 -4.03
CA LEU A 4 -44.78 49.34 -3.13
C LEU A 4 -44.66 47.85 -2.74
N LYS A 5 -45.82 47.22 -2.46
CA LYS A 5 -45.83 45.75 -2.19
C LYS A 5 -45.35 44.93 -3.38
N HIS A 6 -45.75 45.31 -4.60
CA HIS A 6 -45.31 44.63 -5.81
C HIS A 6 -43.79 44.81 -6.04
N TRP A 7 -43.24 45.99 -5.77
CA TRP A 7 -41.81 46.28 -5.86
C TRP A 7 -40.98 45.50 -4.81
N LEU A 8 -41.45 45.46 -3.54
CA LEU A 8 -40.84 44.68 -2.47
C LEU A 8 -40.84 43.17 -2.75
N ASN A 9 -41.94 42.61 -3.26
CA ASN A 9 -42.02 41.21 -3.68
C ASN A 9 -41.13 40.91 -4.87
N SER A 10 -40.95 41.84 -5.80
CA SER A 10 -40.04 41.69 -6.93
C SER A 10 -38.58 41.69 -6.50
N LEU A 11 -38.18 42.49 -5.51
CA LEU A 11 -36.83 42.49 -4.92
C LEU A 11 -36.57 41.21 -4.13
N SER A 12 -37.52 40.76 -3.33
CA SER A 12 -37.42 39.50 -2.57
C SER A 12 -37.26 38.30 -3.48
N ASN A 13 -37.99 38.22 -4.58
CA ASN A 13 -37.86 37.13 -5.56
C ASN A 13 -36.53 37.15 -6.33
N LYS A 14 -35.99 38.35 -6.61
CA LYS A 14 -34.69 38.46 -7.30
C LYS A 14 -33.51 38.04 -6.40
N THR A 15 -33.56 38.44 -5.14
CA THR A 15 -32.54 38.02 -4.15
C THR A 15 -32.64 36.55 -3.81
N ALA A 16 -33.86 36.01 -3.62
CA ALA A 16 -34.07 34.57 -3.40
C ALA A 16 -33.58 33.72 -4.59
N LYS A 17 -33.86 34.13 -5.84
CA LYS A 17 -33.36 33.45 -7.05
C LYS A 17 -31.82 33.51 -7.16
N ARG A 18 -31.19 34.62 -6.79
CA ARG A 18 -29.73 34.75 -6.79
C ARG A 18 -29.09 33.88 -5.72
N LEU A 19 -29.69 33.81 -4.53
CA LEU A 19 -29.22 32.91 -3.45
C LEU A 19 -29.36 31.43 -3.83
N SER A 20 -30.53 31.05 -4.40
CA SER A 20 -30.73 29.66 -4.85
C SER A 20 -29.76 29.25 -5.97
N LEU A 21 -29.51 30.17 -6.93
CA LEU A 21 -28.53 29.91 -7.99
C LEU A 21 -27.10 29.81 -7.45
N GLY A 22 -26.73 30.63 -6.45
CA GLY A 22 -25.45 30.56 -5.77
C GLY A 22 -25.26 29.26 -4.99
N MET A 23 -26.30 28.78 -4.30
CA MET A 23 -26.26 27.47 -3.61
C MET A 23 -26.12 26.30 -4.58
N LEU A 24 -26.82 26.33 -5.72
CA LEU A 24 -26.71 25.32 -6.75
C LEU A 24 -25.31 25.31 -7.38
N ALA A 25 -24.73 26.49 -7.65
CA ALA A 25 -23.38 26.60 -8.18
C ALA A 25 -22.31 26.06 -7.20
N LEU A 26 -22.46 26.40 -5.90
CA LEU A 26 -21.58 25.89 -4.84
C LEU A 26 -21.72 24.37 -4.69
N GLY A 27 -22.94 23.84 -4.71
CA GLY A 27 -23.19 22.40 -4.66
C GLY A 27 -22.58 21.66 -5.84
N LEU A 28 -22.70 22.22 -7.05
CA LEU A 28 -22.08 21.65 -8.26
C LEU A 28 -20.54 21.67 -8.16
N LEU A 29 -19.97 22.77 -7.66
CA LEU A 29 -18.52 22.90 -7.49
C LEU A 29 -17.97 21.90 -6.47
N LEU A 30 -18.65 21.73 -5.34
CA LEU A 30 -18.28 20.71 -4.35
C LEU A 30 -18.46 19.28 -4.89
N PHE A 31 -19.50 19.03 -5.68
CA PHE A 31 -19.70 17.74 -6.34
C PHE A 31 -18.59 17.43 -7.35
N LEU A 32 -18.20 18.41 -8.18
CA LEU A 32 -17.10 18.26 -9.13
C LEU A 32 -15.75 18.07 -8.43
N LEU A 33 -15.52 18.77 -7.32
CA LEU A 33 -14.34 18.60 -6.48
C LEU A 33 -14.30 17.19 -5.87
N ALA A 34 -15.41 16.72 -5.32
CA ALA A 34 -15.53 15.37 -4.77
C ALA A 34 -15.32 14.29 -5.86
N LEU A 35 -15.87 14.53 -7.06
CA LEU A 35 -15.67 13.65 -8.20
C LEU A 35 -14.21 13.63 -8.64
N TRP A 36 -13.54 14.78 -8.69
CA TRP A 36 -12.12 14.89 -9.02
C TRP A 36 -11.22 14.20 -7.98
N LEU A 37 -11.52 14.36 -6.69
CA LEU A 37 -10.81 13.66 -5.62
C LEU A 37 -11.02 12.14 -5.67
N ASN A 38 -12.21 11.66 -6.03
CA ASN A 38 -12.49 10.22 -6.18
C ASN A 38 -11.87 9.63 -7.45
N LEU A 39 -11.86 10.37 -8.55
CA LEU A 39 -11.21 9.93 -9.81
C LEU A 39 -9.68 9.99 -9.72
N GLY A 40 -9.14 10.90 -8.89
CA GLY A 40 -7.70 10.99 -8.62
C GLY A 40 -7.22 9.96 -7.57
N ALA A 41 -8.10 9.45 -6.74
CA ALA A 41 -7.87 8.33 -5.84
C ALA A 41 -8.15 6.99 -6.55
N GLY A 42 -7.64 6.82 -7.78
CA GLY A 42 -7.80 5.62 -8.61
C GLY A 42 -7.40 4.36 -7.83
N GLY A 43 -8.38 3.74 -7.17
CA GLY A 43 -8.21 2.68 -6.22
C GLY A 43 -8.08 1.28 -6.83
N GLY A 44 -7.42 1.15 -7.96
CA GLY A 44 -7.01 -0.15 -8.49
C GLY A 44 -5.57 -0.42 -8.09
N GLY A 45 -5.32 -1.15 -7.01
CA GLY A 45 -3.97 -1.56 -6.65
C GLY A 45 -3.39 -2.54 -7.69
N THR A 46 -2.08 -2.48 -7.89
CA THR A 46 -1.35 -3.48 -8.68
C THR A 46 -1.14 -4.73 -7.84
N THR A 47 -1.59 -5.87 -8.34
CA THR A 47 -1.39 -7.17 -7.67
C THR A 47 -0.33 -7.98 -8.41
N LEU A 48 0.70 -8.38 -7.68
CA LEU A 48 1.75 -9.29 -8.16
C LEU A 48 1.69 -10.59 -7.35
N THR A 49 1.75 -11.71 -8.05
CA THR A 49 1.84 -13.05 -7.43
C THR A 49 3.13 -13.72 -7.88
N THR A 50 3.93 -14.15 -6.92
CA THR A 50 5.22 -14.81 -7.14
C THR A 50 5.26 -16.12 -6.36
N TYR A 51 5.94 -17.12 -6.87
CA TYR A 51 6.28 -18.32 -6.11
C TYR A 51 7.64 -18.11 -5.46
N ALA A 52 7.66 -18.02 -4.13
CA ALA A 52 8.88 -17.85 -3.36
C ALA A 52 8.71 -18.46 -1.96
N MET A 53 9.79 -18.75 -1.27
CA MET A 53 9.79 -19.38 0.07
C MET A 53 9.00 -20.69 0.13
N GLY A 54 8.93 -21.42 -0.98
CA GLY A 54 8.16 -22.67 -1.11
C GLY A 54 6.64 -22.49 -1.11
N SER A 55 6.15 -21.25 -1.33
CA SER A 55 4.73 -20.91 -1.34
C SER A 55 4.42 -19.82 -2.37
N TYR A 56 3.12 -19.51 -2.54
CA TYR A 56 2.71 -18.36 -3.33
C TYR A 56 2.66 -17.12 -2.44
N VAL A 57 3.37 -16.07 -2.86
CA VAL A 57 3.33 -14.75 -2.24
C VAL A 57 2.50 -13.84 -3.13
N GLN A 58 1.36 -13.41 -2.66
CA GLN A 58 0.53 -12.42 -3.34
C GLN A 58 0.60 -11.09 -2.59
N GLN A 59 0.94 -10.04 -3.31
CA GLN A 59 1.02 -8.69 -2.77
C GLN A 59 0.19 -7.74 -3.62
N THR A 60 -0.55 -6.86 -2.97
CA THR A 60 -1.31 -5.81 -3.62
C THR A 60 -0.82 -4.47 -3.09
N VAL A 61 -0.38 -3.62 -4.00
CA VAL A 61 0.18 -2.30 -3.69
C VAL A 61 -0.77 -1.23 -4.18
N TYR A 62 -0.99 -0.22 -3.36
CA TYR A 62 -1.82 0.93 -3.66
C TYR A 62 -0.97 2.20 -3.57
N GLY A 63 -1.15 3.14 -4.49
CA GLY A 63 -0.47 4.44 -4.45
C GLY A 63 0.08 4.90 -5.79
N GLY A 64 1.05 5.84 -5.79
CA GLY A 64 1.49 6.50 -7.01
C GLY A 64 2.42 5.69 -7.93
N ASP A 65 3.24 4.77 -7.37
CA ASP A 65 4.14 3.87 -8.12
C ASP A 65 3.92 2.42 -7.66
N GLU A 66 2.76 1.91 -7.99
CA GLU A 66 2.31 0.58 -7.56
C GLU A 66 3.16 -0.54 -8.17
N GLU A 67 3.48 -0.43 -9.46
CA GLU A 67 4.25 -1.45 -10.17
C GLU A 67 5.71 -1.50 -9.68
N GLY A 68 6.36 -0.34 -9.56
CA GLY A 68 7.72 -0.26 -9.05
C GLY A 68 7.85 -0.77 -7.62
N ALA A 69 6.92 -0.42 -6.75
CA ALA A 69 6.90 -0.89 -5.36
C ALA A 69 6.62 -2.41 -5.27
N ALA A 70 5.68 -2.94 -6.07
CA ALA A 70 5.40 -4.37 -6.12
C ALA A 70 6.63 -5.15 -6.62
N GLN A 71 7.30 -4.64 -7.65
CA GLN A 71 8.50 -5.27 -8.20
C GLN A 71 9.68 -5.22 -7.20
N ALA A 72 9.89 -4.10 -6.52
CA ALA A 72 10.92 -3.97 -5.50
C ALA A 72 10.70 -4.95 -4.33
N ALA A 73 9.47 -5.09 -3.88
CA ALA A 73 9.13 -6.07 -2.84
C ALA A 73 9.34 -7.51 -3.31
N ASN A 74 8.99 -7.82 -4.56
CA ASN A 74 9.24 -9.13 -5.15
C ASN A 74 10.74 -9.45 -5.22
N THR A 75 11.54 -8.50 -5.67
CA THR A 75 13.01 -8.63 -5.73
C THR A 75 13.59 -8.91 -4.34
N ALA A 76 13.16 -8.15 -3.33
CA ALA A 76 13.62 -8.35 -1.95
C ALA A 76 13.26 -9.75 -1.40
N ILE A 77 12.08 -10.27 -1.72
CA ILE A 77 11.66 -11.63 -1.33
C ILE A 77 12.54 -12.69 -2.01
N THR A 78 12.80 -12.54 -3.30
CA THR A 78 13.63 -13.49 -4.07
C THR A 78 15.09 -13.48 -3.59
N GLU A 79 15.67 -12.30 -3.38
CA GLU A 79 17.02 -12.17 -2.82
C GLU A 79 17.12 -12.78 -1.42
N LEU A 80 16.09 -12.67 -0.61
CA LEU A 80 16.07 -13.30 0.70
C LEU A 80 15.96 -14.82 0.60
N GLU A 81 15.15 -15.34 -0.34
CA GLU A 81 15.09 -16.79 -0.60
C GLU A 81 16.45 -17.33 -1.00
N ASP A 82 17.17 -16.67 -1.91
CA ASP A 82 18.51 -17.07 -2.36
C ASP A 82 19.52 -17.15 -1.20
N LEU A 83 19.32 -16.34 -0.16
CA LEU A 83 20.19 -16.35 1.02
C LEU A 83 19.80 -17.39 2.06
N ILE A 84 18.52 -17.57 2.36
CA ILE A 84 18.08 -18.36 3.52
C ILE A 84 17.41 -19.69 3.18
N SER A 85 17.16 -19.99 1.91
CA SER A 85 16.52 -21.24 1.53
C SER A 85 17.51 -22.40 1.57
N TRP A 86 17.27 -23.37 2.43
CA TRP A 86 18.08 -24.60 2.48
C TRP A 86 18.02 -25.44 1.19
N ARG A 87 17.13 -25.11 0.25
CA ARG A 87 16.95 -25.79 -1.04
C ARG A 87 17.72 -25.13 -2.18
N VAL A 88 18.20 -23.90 -1.96
CA VAL A 88 18.98 -23.15 -2.96
C VAL A 88 20.44 -23.45 -2.73
N GLU A 89 21.08 -24.04 -3.76
CA GLU A 89 22.49 -24.35 -3.74
C GLU A 89 23.33 -23.09 -3.58
N GLY A 90 24.24 -23.08 -2.62
CA GLY A 90 25.08 -21.93 -2.31
C GLY A 90 24.43 -20.89 -1.42
N SER A 91 23.19 -21.09 -0.94
CA SER A 91 22.61 -20.23 0.09
C SER A 91 23.36 -20.34 1.42
N ASP A 92 23.32 -19.30 2.24
CA ASP A 92 23.96 -19.32 3.56
C ASP A 92 23.46 -20.48 4.42
N VAL A 93 22.16 -20.77 4.42
CA VAL A 93 21.58 -21.84 5.25
C VAL A 93 21.96 -23.22 4.72
N GLU A 94 22.04 -23.40 3.42
CA GLU A 94 22.50 -24.66 2.83
C GLU A 94 23.97 -24.92 3.21
N GLN A 95 24.83 -23.90 3.06
CA GLN A 95 26.24 -23.99 3.44
C GLN A 95 26.42 -24.23 4.94
N LEU A 96 25.66 -23.55 5.81
CA LEU A 96 25.66 -23.77 7.25
C LEU A 96 25.26 -25.20 7.61
N ASN A 97 24.26 -25.76 6.93
CA ASN A 97 23.84 -27.14 7.14
C ASN A 97 24.96 -28.15 6.75
N GLN A 98 25.70 -27.87 5.67
CA GLN A 98 26.82 -28.70 5.25
C GLN A 98 28.03 -28.62 6.21
N ALA A 99 28.31 -27.42 6.73
CA ALA A 99 29.42 -27.18 7.65
C ALA A 99 29.12 -27.53 9.11
N ALA A 100 27.88 -27.90 9.43
CA ALA A 100 27.43 -28.10 10.80
C ALA A 100 28.30 -29.11 11.57
N GLY A 101 28.89 -28.64 12.67
CA GLY A 101 29.76 -29.44 13.54
C GLY A 101 31.20 -29.64 13.01
N THR A 102 31.56 -29.03 11.87
CA THR A 102 32.90 -29.19 11.28
C THR A 102 33.64 -27.87 11.13
N ASP A 103 32.97 -26.77 10.78
CA ASP A 103 33.60 -25.48 10.49
C ASP A 103 32.71 -24.29 10.84
N PHE A 104 33.30 -23.08 10.83
CA PHE A 104 32.62 -21.79 10.97
C PHE A 104 32.58 -21.13 9.60
N LEU A 105 31.41 -20.56 9.27
CA LEU A 105 31.20 -19.86 8.01
C LEU A 105 30.88 -18.38 8.26
N GLU A 106 31.37 -17.54 7.38
CA GLU A 106 30.91 -16.14 7.27
C GLU A 106 29.63 -16.13 6.43
N ILE A 107 28.59 -15.50 6.95
CA ILE A 107 27.27 -15.41 6.33
C ILE A 107 26.81 -13.98 6.21
N ASP A 108 25.84 -13.72 5.31
CA ASP A 108 25.21 -12.41 5.16
C ASP A 108 24.55 -11.96 6.47
N GLN A 109 24.63 -10.66 6.77
CA GLN A 109 24.05 -10.06 7.98
C GLN A 109 22.53 -10.29 8.06
N ARG A 110 21.84 -10.37 6.92
CA ARG A 110 20.38 -10.64 6.87
C ARG A 110 20.09 -12.06 7.35
N THR A 111 20.88 -13.03 6.89
CA THR A 111 20.81 -14.44 7.34
C THR A 111 21.07 -14.55 8.85
N TRP A 112 22.12 -13.88 9.32
CA TRP A 112 22.43 -13.84 10.76
C TRP A 112 21.25 -13.27 11.59
N ASN A 113 20.64 -12.18 11.15
CA ASN A 113 19.51 -11.57 11.84
C ASN A 113 18.29 -12.50 11.91
N VAL A 114 18.00 -13.21 10.81
CA VAL A 114 16.91 -14.20 10.78
C VAL A 114 17.18 -15.35 11.72
N LEU A 115 18.38 -15.94 11.68
CA LEU A 115 18.76 -17.06 12.54
C LEU A 115 18.73 -16.67 14.01
N ARG A 116 19.28 -15.50 14.38
CA ARG A 116 19.26 -15.00 15.74
C ARG A 116 17.83 -14.80 16.26
N THR A 117 16.97 -14.14 15.48
CA THR A 117 15.57 -13.94 15.83
C THR A 117 14.84 -15.27 15.99
N SER A 118 15.12 -16.24 15.12
CA SER A 118 14.54 -17.58 15.20
C SER A 118 14.95 -18.31 16.49
N LEU A 119 16.20 -18.19 16.89
CA LEU A 119 16.70 -18.76 18.15
C LEU A 119 16.06 -18.09 19.37
N ASP A 120 15.94 -16.77 19.37
CA ASP A 120 15.28 -16.02 20.46
C ASP A 120 13.81 -16.46 20.60
N VAL A 121 13.07 -16.60 19.50
CA VAL A 121 11.69 -17.10 19.48
C VAL A 121 11.62 -18.55 19.95
N CYS A 122 12.52 -19.40 19.50
CA CYS A 122 12.60 -20.81 19.89
C CYS A 122 12.79 -20.93 21.43
N GLN A 123 13.73 -20.18 22.00
CA GLN A 123 13.95 -20.16 23.46
C GLN A 123 12.72 -19.66 24.22
N ALA A 124 12.07 -18.61 23.73
CA ALA A 124 10.89 -18.04 24.39
C ALA A 124 9.65 -18.95 24.32
N SER A 125 9.55 -19.79 23.30
CA SER A 125 8.40 -20.71 23.09
C SER A 125 8.61 -22.11 23.71
N GLY A 126 9.82 -22.42 24.15
CA GLY A 126 10.16 -23.74 24.72
C GLY A 126 10.55 -24.79 23.66
N GLY A 127 10.92 -24.35 22.48
CA GLY A 127 11.38 -25.19 21.36
C GLY A 127 10.36 -25.26 20.24
#